data_bc28261709e953579501c5212c845c7c
#
_entry.id   bc28261709e953579501c5212c845c7c
#
_cell.length_a   1.000
_cell.length_b   1.000
_cell.length_c   1.000
_cell.angle_alpha   90.00
_cell.angle_beta   90.00
_cell.angle_gamma   90.00
#
_symmetry.space_group_name_H-M   'P 1'
#
loop_
_entity.id
_entity.type
_entity.pdbx_description
1 polymer ?
#
loop_
_entity_poly.entity_id
_entity_poly.type
_entity_poly.pdbx_seq_one_letter_code
_entity_poly.pdbx_strand_id
1 'polypeptide(L)'
;MAVKKAKAQKTLEQTLWDTADKLRGNQEPSEYKHIVLGLVFLKYISDRFVERRASIEEGLEAEQIKQERRASFLESRDEYTSHNVFWVPENARWSSIQARAKLPTIGQDIDKAMDLIEKENPLLRGVLPRNYGRDGLDKRRLGELVDLIGSIGFTTSDDHGSDDVLGRVYEYFLGQFAGKETGKDAGAYYTPRSVVKTLVEMLEPFKGRVYDPSAGSGGMFVQSAEFVTAHGGKRTDISVYGQEFVDTTWKLAKMNLALRGIEADMGSHSADSFLQDLHPDLRADFVIANPPFNVSDWWAPTLADDPRWIYGVPSQGNANFAWVQHFIYHLSPRGSAGFVLGYGSLTSKERGEGDIRRKLVQADLVDCIVAMPTNLFFNTTIPVCLWFLSKNRQGDGHRDRRGEVLFIDARKLGSMTTRRLRELSAEDVEKIAGTYHSWRNPNGSYQDVPGFSHSAGLAEIESQDFVLAPGRYVGSEDAEIDEVPVEDRIVRLVKGLIVELDRGQDLDKEIRSLFSRDEA
;
A
#
# COMPACT_ATOMS: atom_id res chain seq x y z
N MET A 1 -19.36 1.68 41.37
CA MET A 1 -20.18 1.88 40.16
C MET A 1 -19.29 1.76 38.95
N ALA A 2 -19.40 0.67 38.19
CA ALA A 2 -18.60 0.47 36.99
C ALA A 2 -19.15 1.34 35.86
N VAL A 3 -18.35 2.28 35.39
CA VAL A 3 -18.68 3.12 34.23
C VAL A 3 -18.69 2.19 33.01
N LYS A 4 -19.88 1.91 32.46
CA LYS A 4 -20.03 1.26 31.15
C LYS A 4 -19.35 2.16 30.11
N LYS A 5 -18.16 1.76 29.60
CA LYS A 5 -17.59 2.37 28.39
C LYS A 5 -18.66 2.30 27.29
N ALA A 6 -19.09 3.46 26.81
CA ALA A 6 -19.95 3.54 25.63
C ALA A 6 -19.25 2.79 24.49
N LYS A 7 -19.94 1.83 23.85
CA LYS A 7 -19.44 1.19 22.63
C LYS A 7 -19.31 2.29 21.58
N ALA A 8 -18.09 2.51 21.09
CA ALA A 8 -17.87 3.41 19.96
C ALA A 8 -18.79 2.97 18.81
N GLN A 9 -19.47 3.94 18.20
CA GLN A 9 -20.34 3.69 17.05
C GLN A 9 -19.46 3.21 15.89
N LYS A 10 -19.82 2.06 15.28
CA LYS A 10 -19.06 1.51 14.15
C LYS A 10 -19.18 2.44 12.94
N THR A 11 -18.08 2.58 12.19
CA THR A 11 -18.13 3.30 10.92
C THR A 11 -18.94 2.53 9.87
N LEU A 12 -19.29 3.20 8.77
CA LEU A 12 -19.97 2.58 7.65
C LEU A 12 -19.16 1.37 7.12
N GLU A 13 -17.86 1.59 6.89
CA GLU A 13 -16.93 0.58 6.38
C GLU A 13 -16.84 -0.64 7.31
N GLN A 14 -16.77 -0.41 8.62
CA GLN A 14 -16.79 -1.49 9.62
C GLN A 14 -18.09 -2.28 9.61
N THR A 15 -19.22 -1.61 9.47
CA THR A 15 -20.54 -2.26 9.46
C THR A 15 -20.72 -3.11 8.21
N LEU A 16 -20.30 -2.59 7.05
CA LEU A 16 -20.31 -3.30 5.77
C LEU A 16 -19.41 -4.53 5.81
N TRP A 17 -18.19 -4.35 6.33
CA TRP A 17 -17.24 -5.45 6.47
C TRP A 17 -17.78 -6.58 7.35
N ASP A 18 -18.26 -6.25 8.53
CA ASP A 18 -18.78 -7.25 9.48
C ASP A 18 -19.94 -8.06 8.88
N THR A 19 -20.74 -7.44 8.04
CA THR A 19 -21.86 -8.12 7.39
C THR A 19 -21.37 -8.96 6.21
N ALA A 20 -20.50 -8.43 5.36
CA ALA A 20 -19.89 -9.17 4.27
C ALA A 20 -19.11 -10.40 4.80
N ASP A 21 -18.35 -10.24 5.88
CA ASP A 21 -17.59 -11.35 6.47
C ASP A 21 -18.51 -12.45 7.05
N LYS A 22 -19.66 -12.09 7.61
CA LYS A 22 -20.66 -13.10 8.02
C LYS A 22 -21.23 -13.88 6.84
N LEU A 23 -21.40 -13.25 5.70
CA LEU A 23 -21.89 -13.88 4.47
C LEU A 23 -20.83 -14.76 3.81
N ARG A 24 -19.56 -14.59 4.13
CA ARG A 24 -18.45 -15.42 3.63
C ARG A 24 -18.65 -16.90 3.90
N GLY A 25 -19.15 -17.25 5.07
CA GLY A 25 -19.29 -18.66 5.51
C GLY A 25 -17.94 -19.38 5.55
N ASN A 26 -17.85 -20.54 4.87
CA ASN A 26 -16.64 -21.36 4.79
C ASN A 26 -15.73 -21.04 3.59
N GLN A 27 -15.97 -19.94 2.88
CA GLN A 27 -15.12 -19.53 1.75
C GLN A 27 -13.77 -19.02 2.24
N GLU A 28 -12.69 -19.35 1.52
CA GLU A 28 -11.37 -18.82 1.80
C GLU A 28 -11.35 -17.29 1.63
N PRO A 29 -10.70 -16.54 2.54
CA PRO A 29 -10.64 -15.07 2.46
C PRO A 29 -10.11 -14.56 1.12
N SER A 30 -9.08 -15.19 0.56
CA SER A 30 -8.47 -14.84 -0.72
C SER A 30 -9.42 -14.95 -1.91
N GLU A 31 -10.28 -15.96 -1.94
CA GLU A 31 -11.29 -16.12 -2.99
C GLU A 31 -12.49 -15.18 -2.80
N TYR A 32 -12.94 -15.06 -1.55
CA TYR A 32 -14.09 -14.23 -1.21
C TYR A 32 -13.82 -12.73 -1.43
N LYS A 33 -12.58 -12.30 -1.27
CA LYS A 33 -12.11 -10.95 -1.57
C LYS A 33 -12.53 -10.49 -2.98
N HIS A 34 -12.29 -11.32 -3.99
CA HIS A 34 -12.60 -10.98 -5.38
C HIS A 34 -14.11 -10.88 -5.64
N ILE A 35 -14.91 -11.72 -4.95
CA ILE A 35 -16.37 -11.67 -5.03
C ILE A 35 -16.88 -10.32 -4.49
N VAL A 36 -16.46 -9.96 -3.29
CA VAL A 36 -16.93 -8.73 -2.62
C VAL A 36 -16.46 -7.49 -3.35
N LEU A 37 -15.16 -7.40 -3.65
CA LEU A 37 -14.59 -6.23 -4.30
C LEU A 37 -15.12 -6.04 -5.73
N GLY A 38 -15.37 -7.13 -6.45
CA GLY A 38 -16.00 -7.06 -7.77
C GLY A 38 -17.44 -6.54 -7.71
N LEU A 39 -18.23 -6.94 -6.70
CA LEU A 39 -19.59 -6.40 -6.51
C LEU A 39 -19.58 -4.93 -6.08
N VAL A 40 -18.65 -4.54 -5.19
CA VAL A 40 -18.48 -3.13 -4.82
C VAL A 40 -18.12 -2.29 -6.04
N PHE A 41 -17.22 -2.80 -6.89
CA PHE A 41 -16.88 -2.16 -8.15
C PHE A 41 -18.06 -2.00 -9.09
N LEU A 42 -18.82 -3.08 -9.28
CA LEU A 42 -20.02 -3.08 -10.13
C LEU A 42 -21.08 -2.07 -9.65
N LYS A 43 -21.31 -2.00 -8.34
CA LYS A 43 -22.21 -1.01 -7.74
C LYS A 43 -21.73 0.41 -8.03
N TYR A 44 -20.45 0.67 -7.84
CA TYR A 44 -19.85 1.98 -8.09
C TYR A 44 -20.06 2.46 -9.54
N ILE A 45 -19.61 1.66 -10.51
CA ILE A 45 -19.70 2.08 -11.90
C ILE A 45 -21.17 2.26 -12.33
N SER A 46 -22.09 1.45 -11.76
CA SER A 46 -23.51 1.59 -12.01
C SER A 46 -24.08 2.89 -11.42
N ASP A 47 -23.68 3.25 -10.21
CA ASP A 47 -24.17 4.47 -9.56
C ASP A 47 -23.62 5.72 -10.27
N ARG A 48 -22.32 5.74 -10.59
CA ARG A 48 -21.71 6.83 -11.37
C ARG A 48 -22.38 7.00 -12.75
N PHE A 49 -22.74 5.89 -13.38
CA PHE A 49 -23.50 5.93 -14.63
C PHE A 49 -24.87 6.58 -14.43
N VAL A 50 -25.59 6.22 -13.37
CA VAL A 50 -26.92 6.77 -13.07
C VAL A 50 -26.85 8.27 -12.73
N GLU A 51 -25.87 8.68 -11.91
CA GLU A 51 -25.63 10.09 -11.60
C GLU A 51 -25.34 10.92 -12.86
N ARG A 52 -24.43 10.42 -13.71
CA ARG A 52 -24.12 11.12 -14.97
C ARG A 52 -25.33 11.21 -15.88
N ARG A 53 -26.13 10.13 -15.99
CA ARG A 53 -27.37 10.10 -16.77
C ARG A 53 -28.35 11.17 -16.27
N ALA A 54 -28.54 11.29 -14.96
CA ALA A 54 -29.38 12.32 -14.37
C ALA A 54 -28.87 13.74 -14.69
N SER A 55 -27.55 13.97 -14.56
CA SER A 55 -26.94 15.26 -14.92
C SER A 55 -27.10 15.62 -16.40
N ILE A 56 -26.99 14.63 -17.32
CA ILE A 56 -27.27 14.87 -18.73
C ILE A 56 -28.76 15.23 -18.94
N GLU A 57 -29.67 14.52 -18.29
CA GLU A 57 -31.10 14.75 -18.39
C GLU A 57 -31.50 16.16 -17.89
N GLU A 58 -30.95 16.59 -16.73
CA GLU A 58 -31.10 17.96 -16.20
C GLU A 58 -30.58 19.03 -17.19
N GLY A 59 -29.40 18.80 -17.79
CA GLY A 59 -28.83 19.71 -18.78
C GLY A 59 -29.71 19.82 -20.03
N LEU A 60 -30.23 18.68 -20.55
CA LEU A 60 -31.11 18.66 -21.69
C LEU A 60 -32.48 19.32 -21.40
N GLU A 61 -32.94 19.25 -20.14
CA GLU A 61 -34.16 19.96 -19.70
C GLU A 61 -33.92 21.47 -19.64
N ALA A 62 -32.81 21.90 -19.07
CA ALA A 62 -32.43 23.31 -19.00
C ALA A 62 -32.32 23.94 -20.40
N GLU A 63 -31.77 23.19 -21.37
CA GLU A 63 -31.67 23.58 -22.78
C GLU A 63 -32.98 23.44 -23.57
N GLN A 64 -34.07 22.98 -22.94
CA GLN A 64 -35.38 22.78 -23.52
C GLN A 64 -35.37 21.79 -24.73
N ILE A 65 -34.46 20.81 -24.72
CA ILE A 65 -34.39 19.79 -25.75
C ILE A 65 -35.65 18.91 -25.71
N LYS A 66 -36.29 18.73 -26.90
CA LYS A 66 -37.50 17.90 -27.02
C LYS A 66 -37.21 16.45 -26.59
N GLN A 67 -38.16 15.85 -25.88
CA GLN A 67 -38.04 14.50 -25.30
C GLN A 67 -37.66 13.42 -26.34
N GLU A 68 -38.12 13.54 -27.58
CA GLU A 68 -37.80 12.64 -28.69
C GLU A 68 -36.30 12.61 -29.03
N ARG A 69 -35.58 13.73 -28.78
CA ARG A 69 -34.13 13.84 -29.02
C ARG A 69 -33.31 13.48 -27.82
N ARG A 70 -33.88 13.52 -26.61
CA ARG A 70 -33.12 13.25 -25.35
C ARG A 70 -32.58 11.82 -25.34
N ALA A 71 -33.30 10.84 -25.86
CA ALA A 71 -32.88 9.45 -25.92
C ALA A 71 -31.52 9.26 -26.63
N SER A 72 -31.27 10.02 -27.71
CA SER A 72 -30.02 9.91 -28.47
C SER A 72 -28.81 10.42 -27.67
N PHE A 73 -28.97 11.45 -26.81
CA PHE A 73 -27.92 11.94 -25.92
C PHE A 73 -27.71 10.99 -24.74
N LEU A 74 -28.79 10.52 -24.11
CA LEU A 74 -28.77 9.61 -22.98
C LEU A 74 -28.15 8.23 -23.30
N GLU A 75 -28.18 7.83 -24.57
CA GLU A 75 -27.59 6.58 -25.08
C GLU A 75 -26.26 6.84 -25.84
N SER A 76 -25.73 8.06 -25.82
CA SER A 76 -24.43 8.41 -26.39
C SER A 76 -23.30 8.07 -25.41
N ARG A 77 -22.44 7.11 -25.77
CA ARG A 77 -21.32 6.69 -24.92
C ARG A 77 -20.35 7.83 -24.63
N ASP A 78 -20.12 8.71 -25.60
CA ASP A 78 -19.18 9.82 -25.49
C ASP A 78 -19.58 10.79 -24.37
N GLU A 79 -20.87 10.92 -24.10
CA GLU A 79 -21.40 11.74 -23.00
C GLU A 79 -20.99 11.22 -21.61
N TYR A 80 -20.62 9.96 -21.51
CA TYR A 80 -20.15 9.31 -20.28
C TYR A 80 -18.63 9.22 -20.25
N THR A 81 -18.01 8.70 -21.30
CA THR A 81 -16.56 8.43 -21.34
C THR A 81 -15.73 9.71 -21.30
N SER A 82 -16.20 10.82 -21.91
CA SER A 82 -15.58 12.15 -21.82
C SER A 82 -15.51 12.70 -20.38
N HIS A 83 -16.32 12.15 -19.49
CA HIS A 83 -16.35 12.50 -18.06
C HIS A 83 -15.81 11.38 -17.17
N ASN A 84 -15.02 10.46 -17.74
CA ASN A 84 -14.45 9.30 -17.03
C ASN A 84 -15.51 8.39 -16.36
N VAL A 85 -16.70 8.28 -16.96
CA VAL A 85 -17.78 7.39 -16.52
C VAL A 85 -17.86 6.20 -17.46
N PHE A 86 -17.78 4.99 -16.92
CA PHE A 86 -17.94 3.78 -17.70
C PHE A 86 -19.36 3.62 -18.23
N TRP A 87 -19.48 3.14 -19.47
CA TRP A 87 -20.77 2.79 -20.02
C TRP A 87 -21.31 1.51 -19.38
N VAL A 88 -22.52 1.58 -18.79
CA VAL A 88 -23.17 0.45 -18.15
C VAL A 88 -24.46 0.08 -18.91
N PRO A 89 -24.46 -1.04 -19.66
CA PRO A 89 -25.66 -1.55 -20.33
C PRO A 89 -26.81 -1.80 -19.36
N GLU A 90 -28.05 -1.64 -19.78
CA GLU A 90 -29.25 -1.71 -18.94
C GLU A 90 -29.30 -3.00 -18.09
N ASN A 91 -29.03 -4.15 -18.71
CA ASN A 91 -29.05 -5.45 -18.03
C ASN A 91 -27.90 -5.64 -17.04
N ALA A 92 -26.89 -4.77 -17.09
CA ALA A 92 -25.72 -4.78 -16.20
C ALA A 92 -25.81 -3.71 -15.09
N ARG A 93 -26.80 -2.84 -15.10
CA ARG A 93 -27.02 -1.84 -14.04
C ARG A 93 -27.35 -2.51 -12.72
N TRP A 94 -26.90 -1.92 -11.64
CA TRP A 94 -27.12 -2.47 -10.30
C TRP A 94 -28.59 -2.76 -10.00
N SER A 95 -29.47 -1.87 -10.36
CA SER A 95 -30.93 -2.05 -10.19
C SER A 95 -31.44 -3.33 -10.86
N SER A 96 -30.95 -3.63 -12.05
CA SER A 96 -31.33 -4.86 -12.79
C SER A 96 -30.78 -6.13 -12.14
N ILE A 97 -29.59 -6.07 -11.53
CA ILE A 97 -28.99 -7.18 -10.80
C ILE A 97 -29.70 -7.39 -9.47
N GLN A 98 -29.93 -6.31 -8.72
CA GLN A 98 -30.60 -6.34 -7.43
C GLN A 98 -32.03 -6.88 -7.52
N ALA A 99 -32.77 -6.54 -8.58
CA ALA A 99 -34.09 -7.10 -8.84
C ALA A 99 -34.08 -8.64 -8.98
N ARG A 100 -32.94 -9.22 -9.37
CA ARG A 100 -32.72 -10.68 -9.51
C ARG A 100 -31.95 -11.32 -8.36
N ALA A 101 -31.62 -10.58 -7.30
CA ALA A 101 -30.77 -11.03 -6.19
C ALA A 101 -31.26 -12.33 -5.53
N LYS A 102 -32.58 -12.56 -5.51
CA LYS A 102 -33.20 -13.76 -4.90
C LYS A 102 -33.36 -14.94 -5.85
N LEU A 103 -32.98 -14.79 -7.13
CA LEU A 103 -33.09 -15.88 -8.10
C LEU A 103 -31.89 -16.83 -7.99
N PRO A 104 -32.10 -18.14 -8.28
CA PRO A 104 -31.00 -19.11 -8.33
C PRO A 104 -29.93 -18.77 -9.38
N THR A 105 -30.28 -17.97 -10.36
CA THR A 105 -29.43 -17.54 -11.49
C THR A 105 -28.54 -16.34 -11.15
N ILE A 106 -28.66 -15.75 -9.96
CA ILE A 106 -27.97 -14.49 -9.60
C ILE A 106 -26.48 -14.51 -9.93
N GLY A 107 -25.77 -15.61 -9.69
CA GLY A 107 -24.35 -15.71 -10.03
C GLY A 107 -24.10 -15.60 -11.54
N GLN A 108 -24.89 -16.28 -12.36
CA GLN A 108 -24.81 -16.20 -13.82
C GLN A 108 -25.21 -14.82 -14.34
N ASP A 109 -26.18 -14.17 -13.69
CA ASP A 109 -26.62 -12.82 -14.06
C ASP A 109 -25.52 -11.78 -13.79
N ILE A 110 -24.77 -11.93 -12.67
CA ILE A 110 -23.59 -11.09 -12.37
C ILE A 110 -22.49 -11.34 -13.39
N ASP A 111 -22.12 -12.61 -13.68
CA ASP A 111 -21.10 -12.94 -14.67
C ASP A 111 -21.42 -12.33 -16.04
N LYS A 112 -22.68 -12.42 -16.49
CA LYS A 112 -23.15 -11.78 -17.73
C LYS A 112 -23.05 -10.25 -17.67
N ALA A 113 -23.35 -9.64 -16.54
CA ALA A 113 -23.23 -8.20 -16.38
C ALA A 113 -21.77 -7.74 -16.50
N MET A 114 -20.82 -8.48 -15.87
CA MET A 114 -19.40 -8.22 -16.01
C MET A 114 -18.92 -8.34 -17.46
N ASP A 115 -19.38 -9.38 -18.20
CA ASP A 115 -19.08 -9.56 -19.62
C ASP A 115 -19.60 -8.38 -20.48
N LEU A 116 -20.82 -7.93 -20.24
CA LEU A 116 -21.40 -6.80 -20.96
C LEU A 116 -20.64 -5.51 -20.71
N ILE A 117 -20.24 -5.25 -19.46
CA ILE A 117 -19.47 -4.07 -19.09
C ILE A 117 -18.09 -4.08 -19.75
N GLU A 118 -17.36 -5.20 -19.71
CA GLU A 118 -16.05 -5.32 -20.34
C GLU A 118 -16.11 -5.16 -21.86
N LYS A 119 -17.14 -5.70 -22.49
CA LYS A 119 -17.35 -5.55 -23.94
C LYS A 119 -17.47 -4.09 -24.35
N GLU A 120 -18.13 -3.31 -23.54
CA GLU A 120 -18.39 -1.90 -23.81
C GLU A 120 -17.28 -0.95 -23.36
N ASN A 121 -16.39 -1.39 -22.47
CA ASN A 121 -15.32 -0.58 -21.88
C ASN A 121 -13.95 -1.25 -22.07
N PRO A 122 -13.19 -0.90 -23.12
CA PRO A 122 -11.91 -1.55 -23.44
C PRO A 122 -10.90 -1.55 -22.29
N LEU A 123 -10.89 -0.51 -21.44
CA LEU A 123 -9.99 -0.40 -20.28
C LEU A 123 -10.23 -1.49 -19.22
N LEU A 124 -11.44 -2.05 -19.17
CA LEU A 124 -11.82 -3.10 -18.22
C LEU A 124 -11.69 -4.52 -18.80
N ARG A 125 -11.25 -4.67 -20.06
CA ARG A 125 -11.18 -5.97 -20.73
C ARG A 125 -10.30 -6.96 -19.97
N GLY A 126 -10.87 -8.12 -19.60
CA GLY A 126 -10.18 -9.18 -18.87
C GLY A 126 -9.91 -8.88 -17.39
N VAL A 127 -10.47 -7.79 -16.85
CA VAL A 127 -10.23 -7.31 -15.48
C VAL A 127 -11.30 -7.79 -14.50
N LEU A 128 -12.55 -7.78 -14.91
CA LEU A 128 -13.66 -8.04 -14.00
C LEU A 128 -13.77 -9.53 -13.64
N PRO A 129 -14.04 -9.87 -12.37
CA PRO A 129 -14.17 -11.27 -11.95
C PRO A 129 -15.42 -11.92 -12.54
N ARG A 130 -15.31 -13.20 -12.97
CA ARG A 130 -16.37 -13.99 -13.62
C ARG A 130 -16.47 -15.37 -12.99
N ASN A 131 -16.67 -15.42 -11.70
CA ASN A 131 -16.74 -16.67 -10.94
C ASN A 131 -17.93 -16.73 -9.97
N TYR A 132 -18.94 -15.87 -10.21
CA TYR A 132 -20.13 -15.80 -9.37
C TYR A 132 -21.11 -16.97 -9.67
N GLY A 133 -21.10 -17.48 -10.90
CA GLY A 133 -21.92 -18.62 -11.33
C GLY A 133 -21.45 -19.97 -10.84
N ARG A 134 -20.24 -20.11 -10.24
CA ARG A 134 -19.65 -21.40 -9.83
C ARG A 134 -20.50 -22.14 -8.80
N ASP A 135 -20.47 -23.49 -8.82
CA ASP A 135 -21.30 -24.35 -7.97
C ASP A 135 -20.96 -24.22 -6.46
N GLY A 136 -19.69 -23.96 -6.12
CA GLY A 136 -19.22 -23.80 -4.74
C GLY A 136 -19.66 -22.50 -4.05
N LEU A 137 -20.32 -21.56 -4.74
CA LEU A 137 -20.78 -20.31 -4.18
C LEU A 137 -22.28 -20.37 -3.85
N ASP A 138 -22.62 -20.19 -2.57
CA ASP A 138 -24.01 -20.17 -2.09
C ASP A 138 -24.76 -18.97 -2.69
N LYS A 139 -25.74 -19.26 -3.57
CA LYS A 139 -26.50 -18.24 -4.31
C LYS A 139 -27.39 -17.38 -3.40
N ARG A 140 -27.89 -17.94 -2.29
CA ARG A 140 -28.67 -17.17 -1.31
C ARG A 140 -27.79 -16.14 -0.61
N ARG A 141 -26.61 -16.53 -0.13
CA ARG A 141 -25.65 -15.61 0.50
C ARG A 141 -25.13 -14.56 -0.48
N LEU A 142 -24.95 -14.95 -1.75
CA LEU A 142 -24.60 -14.00 -2.81
C LEU A 142 -25.70 -12.95 -3.00
N GLY A 143 -26.97 -13.37 -3.02
CA GLY A 143 -28.11 -12.44 -3.09
C GLY A 143 -28.19 -11.52 -1.88
N GLU A 144 -27.99 -12.05 -0.67
CA GLU A 144 -27.91 -11.22 0.56
C GLU A 144 -26.76 -10.20 0.51
N LEU A 145 -25.62 -10.56 -0.09
CA LEU A 145 -24.49 -9.66 -0.31
C LEU A 145 -24.81 -8.55 -1.32
N VAL A 146 -25.52 -8.90 -2.41
CA VAL A 146 -26.01 -7.91 -3.38
C VAL A 146 -26.97 -6.92 -2.71
N ASP A 147 -27.91 -7.39 -1.91
CA ASP A 147 -28.85 -6.53 -1.18
C ASP A 147 -28.12 -5.64 -0.16
N LEU A 148 -27.13 -6.17 0.55
CA LEU A 148 -26.29 -5.41 1.48
C LEU A 148 -25.55 -4.27 0.77
N ILE A 149 -24.83 -4.58 -0.31
CA ILE A 149 -24.08 -3.59 -1.08
C ILE A 149 -25.05 -2.58 -1.72
N GLY A 150 -26.23 -3.03 -2.16
CA GLY A 150 -27.30 -2.17 -2.68
C GLY A 150 -27.86 -1.19 -1.66
N SER A 151 -27.82 -1.52 -0.37
CA SER A 151 -28.27 -0.62 0.71
C SER A 151 -27.29 0.52 1.03
N ILE A 152 -26.07 0.48 0.46
CA ILE A 152 -25.11 1.57 0.57
C ILE A 152 -25.63 2.71 -0.30
N GLY A 153 -26.18 3.74 0.35
CA GLY A 153 -26.53 4.98 -0.33
C GLY A 153 -25.26 5.77 -0.61
N PHE A 154 -24.96 5.98 -1.89
CA PHE A 154 -23.87 6.87 -2.32
C PHE A 154 -24.34 8.31 -2.52
N THR A 155 -25.51 8.65 -1.98
CA THR A 155 -26.07 9.99 -2.08
C THR A 155 -25.32 10.95 -1.17
N THR A 156 -24.72 11.89 -1.81
CA THR A 156 -24.07 13.09 -1.32
C THR A 156 -24.96 13.87 -0.37
N SER A 157 -24.60 13.93 0.91
CA SER A 157 -25.09 14.98 1.80
C SER A 157 -23.98 15.66 2.61
N ASP A 158 -22.72 15.30 2.37
CA ASP A 158 -21.57 15.96 3.00
C ASP A 158 -20.55 16.41 1.96
N ASP A 159 -19.87 17.53 2.20
CA ASP A 159 -18.94 18.31 1.37
C ASP A 159 -17.72 17.55 0.76
N HIS A 160 -17.68 16.24 0.90
CA HIS A 160 -16.65 15.37 0.30
C HIS A 160 -17.32 14.52 -0.78
N GLY A 161 -16.97 14.76 -2.04
CA GLY A 161 -17.59 14.15 -3.23
C GLY A 161 -17.74 12.62 -3.16
N SER A 162 -18.74 12.09 -3.86
CA SER A 162 -19.11 10.65 -3.93
C SER A 162 -17.93 9.71 -4.23
N ASP A 163 -16.89 10.22 -4.88
CA ASP A 163 -15.67 9.48 -5.25
C ASP A 163 -14.88 8.96 -4.04
N ASP A 164 -14.98 9.62 -2.87
CA ASP A 164 -14.18 9.27 -1.70
C ASP A 164 -14.78 8.10 -0.88
N VAL A 165 -16.12 7.96 -0.80
CA VAL A 165 -16.75 6.93 0.06
C VAL A 165 -16.44 5.51 -0.44
N LEU A 166 -16.56 5.27 -1.73
CA LEU A 166 -16.30 3.95 -2.30
C LEU A 166 -14.82 3.60 -2.36
N GLY A 167 -13.98 4.59 -2.64
CA GLY A 167 -12.54 4.44 -2.50
C GLY A 167 -12.18 4.00 -1.09
N ARG A 168 -12.75 4.63 -0.06
CA ARG A 168 -12.53 4.25 1.35
C ARG A 168 -13.04 2.85 1.67
N VAL A 169 -14.25 2.50 1.23
CA VAL A 169 -14.81 1.14 1.42
C VAL A 169 -13.93 0.10 0.75
N TYR A 170 -13.50 0.36 -0.49
CA TYR A 170 -12.63 -0.54 -1.24
C TYR A 170 -11.29 -0.74 -0.55
N GLU A 171 -10.61 0.33 -0.13
CA GLU A 171 -9.36 0.27 0.63
C GLU A 171 -9.53 -0.43 1.98
N TYR A 172 -10.59 -0.09 2.71
CA TYR A 172 -10.88 -0.73 3.98
C TYR A 172 -11.04 -2.25 3.82
N PHE A 173 -11.76 -2.69 2.80
CA PHE A 173 -11.93 -4.11 2.51
C PHE A 173 -10.63 -4.77 2.10
N LEU A 174 -9.82 -4.13 1.26
CA LEU A 174 -8.48 -4.63 0.92
C LEU A 174 -7.62 -4.83 2.17
N GLY A 175 -7.59 -3.86 3.07
CA GLY A 175 -6.84 -3.95 4.33
C GLY A 175 -7.35 -5.06 5.26
N GLN A 176 -8.68 -5.23 5.38
CA GLN A 176 -9.27 -6.28 6.21
C GLN A 176 -9.01 -7.69 5.63
N PHE A 177 -9.07 -7.85 4.31
CA PHE A 177 -8.71 -9.11 3.66
C PHE A 177 -7.23 -9.42 3.83
N ALA A 178 -6.34 -8.44 3.66
CA ALA A 178 -4.92 -8.59 3.91
C ALA A 178 -4.62 -9.08 5.33
N GLY A 179 -5.37 -8.60 6.34
CA GLY A 179 -5.26 -9.04 7.73
C GLY A 179 -5.78 -10.46 8.01
N LYS A 180 -6.58 -11.04 7.12
CA LYS A 180 -7.17 -12.39 7.27
C LYS A 180 -6.52 -13.47 6.40
N GLU A 181 -5.78 -13.07 5.38
CA GLU A 181 -5.02 -14.02 4.55
C GLU A 181 -3.89 -14.65 5.38
N THR A 182 -3.74 -15.97 5.26
CA THR A 182 -2.71 -16.76 5.94
C THR A 182 -1.82 -17.44 4.91
N GLY A 183 -0.52 -17.57 5.21
CA GLY A 183 0.45 -18.21 4.32
C GLY A 183 1.63 -17.32 3.95
N LYS A 184 2.54 -17.82 3.12
CA LYS A 184 3.77 -17.10 2.71
C LYS A 184 3.46 -15.79 1.96
N ASP A 185 2.33 -15.74 1.27
CA ASP A 185 1.90 -14.59 0.45
C ASP A 185 0.88 -13.69 1.16
N ALA A 186 0.52 -14.04 2.40
CA ALA A 186 -0.48 -13.32 3.16
C ALA A 186 0.01 -11.89 3.47
N GLY A 187 -0.73 -10.88 2.99
CA GLY A 187 -0.45 -9.46 3.25
C GLY A 187 0.72 -8.84 2.50
N ALA A 188 1.37 -9.60 1.61
CA ALA A 188 2.42 -9.06 0.73
C ALA A 188 1.88 -7.97 -0.23
N TYR A 189 0.56 -7.92 -0.43
CA TYR A 189 -0.09 -7.07 -1.43
C TYR A 189 -0.71 -5.78 -0.88
N TYR A 190 -0.59 -5.53 0.42
CA TYR A 190 -1.17 -4.33 1.02
C TYR A 190 -0.15 -3.57 1.85
N THR A 191 0.23 -2.40 1.35
CA THR A 191 1.10 -1.48 2.08
C THR A 191 0.24 -0.54 2.94
N PRO A 192 0.51 -0.42 4.25
CA PRO A 192 -0.23 0.50 5.11
C PRO A 192 -0.19 1.93 4.60
N ARG A 193 -1.35 2.61 4.65
CA ARG A 193 -1.51 3.96 4.08
C ARG A 193 -0.48 4.95 4.63
N SER A 194 -0.16 4.89 5.93
CA SER A 194 0.83 5.77 6.54
C SER A 194 2.24 5.57 5.98
N VAL A 195 2.62 4.33 5.62
CA VAL A 195 3.92 4.02 4.99
C VAL A 195 3.95 4.57 3.56
N VAL A 196 2.88 4.33 2.78
CA VAL A 196 2.76 4.87 1.41
C VAL A 196 2.82 6.39 1.43
N LYS A 197 2.07 7.01 2.35
CA LYS A 197 2.07 8.46 2.53
C LYS A 197 3.46 8.99 2.85
N THR A 198 4.22 8.34 3.73
CA THR A 198 5.60 8.73 4.04
C THR A 198 6.49 8.70 2.78
N LEU A 199 6.41 7.63 1.97
CA LEU A 199 7.17 7.52 0.72
C LEU A 199 6.82 8.64 -0.27
N VAL A 200 5.53 8.88 -0.47
CA VAL A 200 5.03 9.89 -1.42
C VAL A 200 5.37 11.31 -0.96
N GLU A 201 5.15 11.63 0.32
CA GLU A 201 5.51 12.94 0.89
C GLU A 201 7.01 13.22 0.81
N MET A 202 7.87 12.21 1.01
CA MET A 202 9.32 12.37 0.87
C MET A 202 9.77 12.54 -0.58
N LEU A 203 9.15 11.84 -1.54
CA LEU A 203 9.54 11.89 -2.96
C LEU A 203 8.91 13.05 -3.72
N GLU A 204 7.74 13.53 -3.31
CA GLU A 204 7.01 14.63 -3.93
C GLU A 204 6.82 14.45 -5.45
N PRO A 205 6.10 13.40 -5.90
CA PRO A 205 5.91 13.12 -7.33
C PRO A 205 4.90 14.10 -7.97
N PHE A 206 5.24 15.38 -8.03
CA PHE A 206 4.35 16.41 -8.59
C PHE A 206 4.08 16.22 -10.09
N LYS A 207 5.06 15.68 -10.83
CA LYS A 207 4.99 15.59 -12.28
C LYS A 207 5.97 14.56 -12.82
N GLY A 208 5.56 13.81 -13.84
CA GLY A 208 6.43 12.87 -14.54
C GLY A 208 5.95 11.43 -14.46
N ARG A 209 6.84 10.50 -14.73
CA ARG A 209 6.55 9.06 -14.79
C ARG A 209 6.78 8.43 -13.44
N VAL A 210 5.73 7.82 -12.89
CA VAL A 210 5.76 7.06 -11.62
C VAL A 210 5.68 5.57 -11.94
N TYR A 211 6.60 4.78 -11.40
CA TYR A 211 6.69 3.34 -11.67
C TYR A 211 6.70 2.52 -10.39
N ASP A 212 5.94 1.43 -10.40
CA ASP A 212 5.96 0.38 -9.36
C ASP A 212 5.96 -1.00 -10.02
N PRO A 213 7.09 -1.74 -10.04
CA PRO A 213 7.19 -3.08 -10.64
C PRO A 213 6.62 -4.19 -9.76
N SER A 214 6.08 -3.87 -8.60
CA SER A 214 5.43 -4.78 -7.64
C SER A 214 4.15 -4.16 -7.10
N ALA A 215 3.32 -3.65 -8.02
CA ALA A 215 2.28 -2.67 -7.76
C ALA A 215 1.20 -3.12 -6.75
N GLY A 216 1.08 -4.41 -6.47
CA GLY A 216 0.07 -4.92 -5.56
C GLY A 216 -1.32 -4.49 -6.00
N SER A 217 -2.08 -3.88 -5.10
CA SER A 217 -3.41 -3.31 -5.39
C SER A 217 -3.38 -1.89 -5.98
N GLY A 218 -2.21 -1.35 -6.35
CA GLY A 218 -2.06 -0.01 -6.91
C GLY A 218 -2.07 1.13 -5.88
N GLY A 219 -1.90 0.82 -4.60
CA GLY A 219 -1.98 1.81 -3.51
C GLY A 219 -0.96 2.95 -3.62
N MET A 220 0.26 2.68 -4.12
CA MET A 220 1.29 3.70 -4.36
C MET A 220 0.83 4.75 -5.37
N PHE A 221 0.19 4.32 -6.46
CA PHE A 221 -0.32 5.21 -7.50
C PHE A 221 -1.48 6.07 -7.03
N VAL A 222 -2.39 5.47 -6.23
CA VAL A 222 -3.52 6.20 -5.63
C VAL A 222 -3.00 7.35 -4.76
N GLN A 223 -2.08 7.06 -3.85
CA GLN A 223 -1.53 8.09 -2.96
C GLN A 223 -0.70 9.14 -3.73
N SER A 224 0.03 8.75 -4.78
CA SER A 224 0.74 9.69 -5.65
C SER A 224 -0.23 10.64 -6.36
N ALA A 225 -1.35 10.15 -6.88
CA ALA A 225 -2.38 10.97 -7.51
C ALA A 225 -3.12 11.88 -6.51
N GLU A 226 -3.40 11.38 -5.30
CA GLU A 226 -3.96 12.18 -4.19
C GLU A 226 -3.00 13.30 -3.77
N PHE A 227 -1.69 13.02 -3.67
CA PHE A 227 -0.66 14.00 -3.37
C PHE A 227 -0.64 15.14 -4.40
N VAL A 228 -0.61 14.81 -5.70
CA VAL A 228 -0.64 15.82 -6.78
C VAL A 228 -1.88 16.72 -6.65
N THR A 229 -3.05 16.12 -6.43
CA THR A 229 -4.31 16.86 -6.32
C THR A 229 -4.34 17.75 -5.06
N ALA A 230 -3.85 17.24 -3.92
CA ALA A 230 -3.79 17.99 -2.65
C ALA A 230 -2.88 19.23 -2.76
N HIS A 231 -1.89 19.19 -3.65
CA HIS A 231 -0.98 20.31 -3.90
C HIS A 231 -1.37 21.17 -5.12
N GLY A 232 -2.63 21.09 -5.58
CA GLY A 232 -3.17 21.93 -6.64
C GLY A 232 -2.81 21.52 -8.07
N GLY A 233 -2.18 20.35 -8.25
CA GLY A 233 -1.91 19.74 -9.55
C GLY A 233 -3.10 18.95 -10.09
N LYS A 234 -2.94 18.41 -11.30
CA LYS A 234 -3.92 17.53 -11.93
C LYS A 234 -3.40 16.10 -11.88
N ARG A 235 -4.31 15.13 -11.73
CA ARG A 235 -3.94 13.70 -11.78
C ARG A 235 -3.18 13.30 -13.05
N THR A 236 -3.42 14.02 -14.16
CA THR A 236 -2.74 13.84 -15.44
C THR A 236 -1.32 14.43 -15.48
N ASP A 237 -0.86 15.11 -14.44
CA ASP A 237 0.51 15.59 -14.36
C ASP A 237 1.51 14.46 -14.14
N ILE A 238 1.04 13.32 -13.63
CA ILE A 238 1.81 12.08 -13.54
C ILE A 238 1.30 11.03 -14.53
N SER A 239 2.23 10.25 -15.10
CA SER A 239 1.95 9.06 -15.91
C SER A 239 2.34 7.83 -15.11
N VAL A 240 1.41 6.91 -14.93
CA VAL A 240 1.55 5.77 -14.02
C VAL A 240 1.87 4.50 -14.81
N TYR A 241 2.92 3.81 -14.41
CA TYR A 241 3.37 2.53 -14.96
C TYR A 241 3.51 1.51 -13.84
N GLY A 242 3.02 0.31 -14.07
CA GLY A 242 3.08 -0.73 -13.04
C GLY A 242 3.21 -2.13 -13.61
N GLN A 243 3.66 -3.03 -12.76
CA GLN A 243 3.65 -4.45 -13.04
C GLN A 243 3.31 -5.22 -11.77
N GLU A 244 2.60 -6.34 -11.92
CA GLU A 244 2.22 -7.20 -10.81
C GLU A 244 2.27 -8.66 -11.28
N PHE A 245 2.83 -9.51 -10.43
CA PHE A 245 3.02 -10.93 -10.73
C PHE A 245 1.74 -11.74 -10.64
N VAL A 246 0.91 -11.47 -9.63
CA VAL A 246 -0.31 -12.25 -9.35
C VAL A 246 -1.48 -11.71 -10.16
N ASP A 247 -2.03 -12.52 -11.06
CA ASP A 247 -3.12 -12.14 -11.98
C ASP A 247 -4.33 -11.52 -11.28
N THR A 248 -4.77 -12.13 -10.19
CA THR A 248 -5.92 -11.62 -9.42
C THR A 248 -5.63 -10.26 -8.77
N THR A 249 -4.40 -10.04 -8.30
CA THR A 249 -3.95 -8.78 -7.71
C THR A 249 -3.77 -7.71 -8.79
N TRP A 250 -3.23 -8.06 -9.96
CA TRP A 250 -3.16 -7.19 -11.13
C TRP A 250 -4.56 -6.68 -11.54
N LYS A 251 -5.56 -7.57 -11.58
CA LYS A 251 -6.97 -7.20 -11.86
C LYS A 251 -7.52 -6.25 -10.79
N LEU A 252 -7.23 -6.52 -9.51
CA LEU A 252 -7.63 -5.63 -8.41
C LEU A 252 -6.99 -4.25 -8.53
N ALA A 253 -5.70 -4.17 -8.89
CA ALA A 253 -5.03 -2.89 -9.13
C ALA A 253 -5.73 -2.10 -10.25
N LYS A 254 -6.01 -2.73 -11.38
CA LYS A 254 -6.71 -2.09 -12.50
C LYS A 254 -8.10 -1.60 -12.09
N MET A 255 -8.88 -2.38 -11.35
CA MET A 255 -10.16 -1.92 -10.81
C MET A 255 -9.98 -0.74 -9.85
N ASN A 256 -9.02 -0.81 -8.93
CA ASN A 256 -8.74 0.23 -7.95
C ASN A 256 -8.37 1.58 -8.61
N LEU A 257 -7.54 1.54 -9.64
CA LEU A 257 -7.11 2.71 -10.40
C LEU A 257 -8.26 3.27 -11.24
N ALA A 258 -9.02 2.39 -11.88
CA ALA A 258 -10.20 2.76 -12.68
C ALA A 258 -11.29 3.45 -11.84
N LEU A 259 -11.54 2.98 -10.61
CA LEU A 259 -12.46 3.63 -9.65
C LEU A 259 -12.11 5.10 -9.40
N ARG A 260 -10.84 5.44 -9.45
CA ARG A 260 -10.32 6.77 -9.14
C ARG A 260 -10.01 7.60 -10.38
N GLY A 261 -10.34 7.08 -11.57
CA GLY A 261 -10.03 7.75 -12.84
C GLY A 261 -8.53 7.93 -13.07
N ILE A 262 -7.70 7.02 -12.54
CA ILE A 262 -6.26 7.02 -12.76
C ILE A 262 -5.96 6.10 -13.94
N GLU A 263 -5.50 6.70 -15.04
CA GLU A 263 -4.98 5.94 -16.17
C GLU A 263 -3.59 5.39 -15.82
N ALA A 264 -3.42 4.07 -16.00
CA ALA A 264 -2.18 3.40 -15.67
C ALA A 264 -1.85 2.34 -16.73
N ASP A 265 -0.60 2.34 -17.18
CA ASP A 265 -0.06 1.23 -17.95
C ASP A 265 0.45 0.15 -16.99
N MET A 266 -0.38 -0.87 -16.78
CA MET A 266 -0.10 -2.03 -15.92
C MET A 266 0.47 -3.22 -16.71
N GLY A 267 0.94 -2.98 -17.93
CA GLY A 267 1.26 -4.04 -18.87
C GLY A 267 0.01 -4.77 -19.41
N SER A 268 0.21 -5.61 -20.41
CA SER A 268 -0.88 -6.35 -21.07
C SER A 268 -1.44 -7.51 -20.23
N HIS A 269 -0.67 -7.99 -19.25
CA HIS A 269 -1.02 -9.12 -18.37
C HIS A 269 -0.17 -9.06 -17.08
N SER A 270 -0.49 -9.92 -16.12
CA SER A 270 0.35 -10.14 -14.94
C SER A 270 1.65 -10.85 -15.31
N ALA A 271 2.78 -10.39 -14.80
CA ALA A 271 4.08 -10.99 -15.11
C ALA A 271 5.10 -10.78 -14.00
N ASP A 272 6.08 -11.67 -13.91
CA ASP A 272 7.24 -11.54 -13.04
C ASP A 272 8.19 -10.46 -13.57
N SER A 273 8.45 -9.43 -12.79
CA SER A 273 9.26 -8.27 -13.17
C SER A 273 10.75 -8.60 -13.41
N PHE A 274 11.23 -9.72 -12.91
CA PHE A 274 12.58 -10.18 -13.19
C PHE A 274 12.67 -10.99 -14.48
N LEU A 275 11.72 -11.91 -14.69
CA LEU A 275 11.73 -12.84 -15.81
C LEU A 275 11.09 -12.27 -17.07
N GLN A 276 10.12 -11.38 -16.91
CA GLN A 276 9.38 -10.76 -18.00
C GLN A 276 9.07 -9.31 -17.67
N ASP A 277 10.03 -8.43 -17.93
CA ASP A 277 9.85 -7.00 -17.79
C ASP A 277 8.94 -6.47 -18.91
N LEU A 278 7.75 -5.99 -18.54
CA LEU A 278 6.76 -5.45 -19.49
C LEU A 278 7.02 -3.98 -19.85
N HIS A 279 7.97 -3.32 -19.19
CA HIS A 279 8.33 -1.92 -19.40
C HIS A 279 9.85 -1.72 -19.65
N PRO A 280 10.53 -2.53 -20.49
CA PRO A 280 12.00 -2.59 -20.55
C PRO A 280 12.66 -1.26 -20.92
N ASP A 281 11.97 -0.42 -21.68
CA ASP A 281 12.45 0.89 -22.14
C ASP A 281 12.04 2.05 -21.22
N LEU A 282 11.24 1.79 -20.19
CA LEU A 282 10.80 2.81 -19.26
C LEU A 282 11.99 3.38 -18.47
N ARG A 283 12.04 4.71 -18.41
CA ARG A 283 12.93 5.46 -17.53
C ARG A 283 12.07 6.42 -16.71
N ALA A 284 11.73 5.98 -15.51
CA ALA A 284 10.81 6.65 -14.60
C ALA A 284 11.49 7.83 -13.88
N ASP A 285 10.73 8.87 -13.63
CA ASP A 285 11.17 10.00 -12.83
C ASP A 285 11.07 9.67 -11.35
N PHE A 286 10.08 8.83 -10.98
CA PHE A 286 9.90 8.30 -9.65
C PHE A 286 9.66 6.79 -9.69
N VAL A 287 10.37 6.03 -8.85
CA VAL A 287 10.03 4.65 -8.51
C VAL A 287 9.54 4.63 -7.07
N ILE A 288 8.30 4.17 -6.85
CA ILE A 288 7.68 4.11 -5.52
C ILE A 288 7.14 2.70 -5.33
N ALA A 289 7.76 1.89 -4.49
CA ALA A 289 7.45 0.47 -4.42
C ALA A 289 7.50 -0.11 -3.00
N ASN A 290 6.72 -1.16 -2.79
CA ASN A 290 6.87 -2.07 -1.67
C ASN A 290 6.99 -3.51 -2.20
N PRO A 291 8.18 -3.92 -2.68
CA PRO A 291 8.38 -5.25 -3.24
C PRO A 291 8.26 -6.31 -2.16
N PRO A 292 7.95 -7.56 -2.52
CA PRO A 292 8.05 -8.66 -1.59
C PRO A 292 9.52 -8.84 -1.18
N PHE A 293 9.81 -8.63 0.12
CA PHE A 293 11.17 -8.74 0.65
C PHE A 293 11.51 -10.13 1.15
N ASN A 294 12.80 -10.48 1.07
CA ASN A 294 13.36 -11.76 1.48
C ASN A 294 12.81 -12.96 0.67
N VAL A 295 12.44 -12.77 -0.59
CA VAL A 295 11.99 -13.85 -1.48
C VAL A 295 13.18 -14.69 -1.92
N SER A 296 13.06 -16.02 -1.73
CA SER A 296 14.10 -16.99 -2.10
C SER A 296 13.92 -17.60 -3.50
N ASP A 297 12.68 -17.69 -3.99
CA ASP A 297 12.33 -18.45 -5.19
C ASP A 297 12.14 -17.51 -6.42
N TRP A 298 13.04 -16.53 -6.58
CA TRP A 298 12.98 -15.52 -7.64
C TRP A 298 13.95 -15.79 -8.80
N TRP A 299 15.00 -16.57 -8.53
CA TRP A 299 16.12 -16.73 -9.45
C TRP A 299 15.84 -17.73 -10.57
N ALA A 300 16.30 -17.39 -11.77
CA ALA A 300 16.42 -18.33 -12.90
C ALA A 300 17.80 -18.20 -13.57
N PRO A 301 18.34 -19.26 -14.21
CA PRO A 301 19.63 -19.22 -14.89
C PRO A 301 19.75 -18.11 -15.94
N THR A 302 18.65 -17.73 -16.57
CA THR A 302 18.56 -16.63 -17.56
C THR A 302 18.88 -15.26 -16.97
N LEU A 303 18.84 -15.10 -15.66
CA LEU A 303 19.13 -13.86 -14.96
C LEU A 303 20.63 -13.71 -14.61
N ALA A 304 21.48 -14.69 -14.92
CA ALA A 304 22.90 -14.64 -14.55
C ALA A 304 23.65 -13.45 -15.18
N ASP A 305 23.35 -13.16 -16.46
CA ASP A 305 23.97 -12.09 -17.23
C ASP A 305 23.01 -10.93 -17.50
N ASP A 306 22.04 -10.70 -16.61
CA ASP A 306 21.04 -9.67 -16.77
C ASP A 306 21.69 -8.27 -16.69
N PRO A 307 21.39 -7.36 -17.64
CA PRO A 307 22.01 -6.02 -17.71
C PRO A 307 21.67 -5.12 -16.52
N ARG A 308 20.69 -5.48 -15.69
CA ARG A 308 20.33 -4.75 -14.48
C ARG A 308 21.38 -4.91 -13.36
N TRP A 309 22.20 -5.97 -13.37
CA TRP A 309 23.13 -6.29 -12.27
C TRP A 309 24.45 -5.52 -12.32
N ILE A 310 24.38 -4.18 -12.51
CA ILE A 310 25.56 -3.31 -12.66
C ILE A 310 26.43 -3.30 -11.39
N TYR A 311 25.82 -3.44 -10.23
CA TYR A 311 26.53 -3.40 -8.93
C TYR A 311 26.93 -4.79 -8.42
N GLY A 312 26.58 -5.82 -9.15
CA GLY A 312 26.89 -7.21 -8.87
C GLY A 312 25.66 -8.10 -8.93
N VAL A 313 25.86 -9.37 -9.23
CA VAL A 313 24.77 -10.35 -9.31
C VAL A 313 24.14 -10.53 -7.93
N PRO A 314 22.83 -10.33 -7.77
CA PRO A 314 22.16 -10.47 -6.48
C PRO A 314 22.18 -11.92 -5.98
N SER A 315 21.99 -12.10 -4.68
CA SER A 315 21.87 -13.42 -4.06
C SER A 315 20.71 -14.21 -4.65
N GLN A 316 20.97 -15.42 -5.13
CA GLN A 316 19.93 -16.31 -5.66
C GLN A 316 18.86 -16.68 -4.61
N GLY A 317 19.20 -16.65 -3.33
CA GLY A 317 18.28 -16.95 -2.23
C GLY A 317 17.66 -15.73 -1.57
N ASN A 318 17.85 -14.51 -2.14
CA ASN A 318 17.22 -13.30 -1.62
C ASN A 318 17.11 -12.22 -2.69
N ALA A 319 15.91 -11.81 -3.03
CA ALA A 319 15.60 -10.85 -4.09
C ALA A 319 15.83 -9.37 -3.70
N ASN A 320 16.14 -9.04 -2.45
CA ASN A 320 16.15 -7.64 -1.99
C ASN A 320 17.01 -6.74 -2.89
N PHE A 321 18.25 -7.12 -3.18
CA PHE A 321 19.14 -6.34 -4.03
C PHE A 321 18.91 -6.55 -5.54
N ALA A 322 18.11 -7.52 -5.94
CA ALA A 322 17.59 -7.60 -7.29
C ALA A 322 16.55 -6.49 -7.52
N TRP A 323 15.63 -6.30 -6.57
CA TRP A 323 14.67 -5.19 -6.57
C TRP A 323 15.38 -3.82 -6.60
N VAL A 324 16.36 -3.61 -5.73
CA VAL A 324 17.13 -2.34 -5.71
C VAL A 324 17.74 -2.04 -7.07
N GLN A 325 18.39 -3.03 -7.71
CA GLN A 325 19.03 -2.82 -9.01
C GLN A 325 18.01 -2.69 -10.14
N HIS A 326 16.86 -3.39 -10.07
CA HIS A 326 15.76 -3.21 -11.00
C HIS A 326 15.21 -1.75 -10.93
N PHE A 327 15.03 -1.20 -9.74
CA PHE A 327 14.61 0.19 -9.57
C PHE A 327 15.62 1.17 -10.19
N ILE A 328 16.91 0.99 -9.90
CA ILE A 328 17.98 1.83 -10.47
C ILE A 328 17.99 1.75 -11.99
N TYR A 329 17.79 0.58 -12.57
CA TYR A 329 17.76 0.38 -14.02
C TYR A 329 16.63 1.20 -14.66
N HIS A 330 15.47 1.23 -14.03
CA HIS A 330 14.30 1.96 -14.52
C HIS A 330 14.27 3.45 -14.16
N LEU A 331 15.20 3.96 -13.35
CA LEU A 331 15.27 5.39 -13.09
C LEU A 331 15.81 6.17 -14.30
N SER A 332 15.16 7.30 -14.60
CA SER A 332 15.69 8.32 -15.50
C SER A 332 17.01 8.91 -14.95
N PRO A 333 17.80 9.63 -15.76
CA PRO A 333 19.05 10.25 -15.30
C PRO A 333 18.88 11.23 -14.12
N ARG A 334 17.67 11.73 -13.88
CA ARG A 334 17.33 12.61 -12.76
C ARG A 334 16.35 11.97 -11.78
N GLY A 335 16.02 10.70 -12.00
CA GLY A 335 15.00 9.99 -11.23
C GLY A 335 15.40 9.69 -9.80
N SER A 336 14.39 9.57 -8.95
CA SER A 336 14.52 9.17 -7.56
C SER A 336 13.63 7.97 -7.27
N ALA A 337 14.07 7.12 -6.35
CA ALA A 337 13.29 5.96 -5.89
C ALA A 337 13.09 6.03 -4.37
N GLY A 338 11.89 5.66 -3.91
CA GLY A 338 11.58 5.42 -2.50
C GLY A 338 10.87 4.08 -2.37
N PHE A 339 11.38 3.19 -1.54
CA PHE A 339 10.82 1.84 -1.42
C PHE A 339 11.05 1.23 -0.05
N VAL A 340 10.22 0.23 0.24
CA VAL A 340 10.27 -0.53 1.50
C VAL A 340 11.14 -1.75 1.34
N LEU A 341 12.00 -2.03 2.32
CA LEU A 341 12.69 -3.32 2.47
C LEU A 341 12.69 -3.77 3.93
N GLY A 342 12.91 -5.05 4.15
CA GLY A 342 13.22 -5.57 5.48
C GLY A 342 14.49 -4.93 6.04
N TYR A 343 14.50 -4.64 7.35
CA TYR A 343 15.61 -3.96 8.03
C TYR A 343 16.95 -4.70 7.85
N GLY A 344 16.93 -6.02 7.66
CA GLY A 344 18.11 -6.84 7.35
C GLY A 344 18.90 -6.37 6.12
N SER A 345 18.25 -5.72 5.14
CA SER A 345 18.91 -5.17 3.95
C SER A 345 19.99 -4.14 4.28
N LEU A 346 19.88 -3.46 5.43
CA LEU A 346 20.83 -2.46 5.89
C LEU A 346 22.13 -3.05 6.45
N THR A 347 22.10 -4.31 6.89
CA THR A 347 23.18 -4.92 7.68
C THR A 347 23.73 -6.22 7.10
N SER A 348 22.96 -6.93 6.27
CA SER A 348 23.35 -8.24 5.72
C SER A 348 24.66 -8.17 4.94
N LYS A 349 25.50 -9.14 5.17
CA LYS A 349 26.77 -9.39 4.44
C LYS A 349 26.71 -10.70 3.63
N GLU A 350 25.58 -11.40 3.73
CA GLU A 350 25.43 -12.71 3.11
C GLU A 350 25.48 -12.63 1.59
N ARG A 351 26.13 -13.61 0.97
CA ARG A 351 26.08 -13.86 -0.48
C ARG A 351 26.31 -12.61 -1.35
N GLY A 352 27.21 -11.71 -0.95
CA GLY A 352 27.58 -10.52 -1.72
C GLY A 352 26.67 -9.29 -1.53
N GLU A 353 25.62 -9.36 -0.71
CA GLU A 353 24.73 -8.22 -0.45
C GLU A 353 25.48 -7.01 0.13
N GLY A 354 26.45 -7.23 1.01
CA GLY A 354 27.31 -6.18 1.56
C GLY A 354 28.14 -5.46 0.49
N ASP A 355 28.62 -6.19 -0.52
CA ASP A 355 29.40 -5.62 -1.62
C ASP A 355 28.53 -4.80 -2.57
N ILE A 356 27.31 -5.26 -2.88
CA ILE A 356 26.35 -4.48 -3.68
C ILE A 356 26.01 -3.19 -2.93
N ARG A 357 25.68 -3.27 -1.63
CA ARG A 357 25.38 -2.10 -0.80
C ARG A 357 26.53 -1.10 -0.77
N ARG A 358 27.77 -1.57 -0.58
CA ARG A 358 28.97 -0.73 -0.66
C ARG A 358 29.06 0.00 -1.99
N LYS A 359 28.92 -0.71 -3.11
CA LYS A 359 28.99 -0.13 -4.45
C LYS A 359 27.88 0.91 -4.69
N LEU A 360 26.67 0.70 -4.17
CA LEU A 360 25.58 1.67 -4.26
C LEU A 360 25.91 2.98 -3.54
N VAL A 361 26.49 2.89 -2.34
CA VAL A 361 26.93 4.07 -1.58
C VAL A 361 28.09 4.77 -2.30
N GLN A 362 29.08 4.01 -2.76
CA GLN A 362 30.24 4.56 -3.49
C GLN A 362 29.86 5.18 -4.84
N ALA A 363 28.78 4.68 -5.47
CA ALA A 363 28.20 5.27 -6.68
C ALA A 363 27.32 6.51 -6.39
N ASP A 364 27.27 6.94 -5.13
CA ASP A 364 26.52 8.12 -4.68
C ASP A 364 25.01 8.06 -4.99
N LEU A 365 24.42 6.86 -4.94
CA LEU A 365 23.01 6.65 -5.24
C LEU A 365 22.10 6.71 -4.01
N VAL A 366 22.62 6.35 -2.82
CA VAL A 366 21.83 6.31 -1.59
C VAL A 366 21.66 7.73 -1.04
N ASP A 367 20.42 8.22 -1.00
CA ASP A 367 20.08 9.58 -0.58
C ASP A 367 19.67 9.62 0.90
N CYS A 368 18.74 8.75 1.28
CA CYS A 368 18.26 8.69 2.68
C CYS A 368 17.86 7.26 3.07
N ILE A 369 18.04 6.93 4.34
CA ILE A 369 17.57 5.68 4.95
C ILE A 369 16.72 6.02 6.18
N VAL A 370 15.50 5.48 6.23
CA VAL A 370 14.60 5.66 7.38
C VAL A 370 14.35 4.31 8.06
N ALA A 371 14.71 4.18 9.33
CA ALA A 371 14.32 3.03 10.15
C ALA A 371 12.88 3.22 10.65
N MET A 372 11.98 2.32 10.29
CA MET A 372 10.57 2.41 10.61
C MET A 372 10.21 1.68 11.92
N PRO A 373 9.10 2.07 12.59
CA PRO A 373 8.59 1.33 13.74
C PRO A 373 8.22 -0.11 13.38
N THR A 374 8.21 -0.98 14.37
CA THR A 374 7.63 -2.34 14.23
C THR A 374 6.10 -2.30 14.20
N ASN A 375 5.49 -3.39 13.75
CA ASN A 375 4.03 -3.57 13.74
C ASN A 375 3.26 -2.60 12.82
N LEU A 376 3.89 -2.05 11.79
CA LEU A 376 3.21 -1.23 10.79
C LEU A 376 2.38 -2.09 9.83
N PHE A 377 2.81 -3.30 9.53
CA PHE A 377 2.16 -4.20 8.59
C PHE A 377 1.24 -5.19 9.29
N PHE A 378 0.10 -5.52 8.66
CA PHE A 378 -0.92 -6.41 9.24
C PHE A 378 -0.40 -7.83 9.53
N ASN A 379 0.46 -8.35 8.66
CA ASN A 379 0.83 -9.77 8.64
C ASN A 379 2.28 -10.06 9.00
N THR A 380 3.06 -9.03 9.30
CA THR A 380 4.46 -9.21 9.72
C THR A 380 4.83 -8.25 10.82
N THR A 381 5.57 -8.75 11.79
CA THR A 381 6.24 -7.94 12.81
C THR A 381 7.68 -7.61 12.42
N ILE A 382 8.12 -8.01 11.22
CA ILE A 382 9.47 -7.78 10.73
C ILE A 382 9.72 -6.26 10.68
N PRO A 383 10.79 -5.76 11.31
CA PRO A 383 11.17 -4.38 11.18
C PRO A 383 11.48 -4.04 9.72
N VAL A 384 10.95 -2.94 9.23
CA VAL A 384 11.20 -2.46 7.87
C VAL A 384 11.98 -1.15 7.89
N CYS A 385 12.55 -0.83 6.75
CA CYS A 385 13.19 0.46 6.49
C CYS A 385 12.72 1.00 5.14
N LEU A 386 12.80 2.32 5.00
CA LEU A 386 12.62 2.97 3.72
C LEU A 386 13.99 3.33 3.16
N TRP A 387 14.18 3.00 1.90
CA TRP A 387 15.35 3.39 1.12
C TRP A 387 14.94 4.50 0.16
N PHE A 388 15.77 5.54 0.10
CA PHE A 388 15.65 6.58 -0.92
C PHE A 388 16.93 6.61 -1.72
N LEU A 389 16.77 6.46 -3.05
CA LEU A 389 17.85 6.55 -4.02
C LEU A 389 17.62 7.76 -4.92
N SER A 390 18.69 8.40 -5.37
CA SER A 390 18.61 9.51 -6.32
C SER A 390 19.79 9.46 -7.28
N LYS A 391 19.50 9.53 -8.59
CA LYS A 391 20.53 9.70 -9.63
C LYS A 391 20.98 11.16 -9.77
N ASN A 392 20.21 12.10 -9.22
CA ASN A 392 20.55 13.51 -9.20
C ASN A 392 20.75 14.03 -7.78
N ARG A 393 22.01 14.11 -7.35
CA ARG A 393 22.40 14.53 -6.01
C ARG A 393 22.75 16.01 -5.92
N GLN A 394 22.73 16.73 -7.07
CA GLN A 394 22.94 18.18 -7.14
C GLN A 394 22.02 18.81 -8.17
N GLY A 395 21.61 20.04 -7.94
CA GLY A 395 20.74 20.79 -8.85
C GLY A 395 19.25 20.54 -8.65
N ASP A 396 18.43 20.93 -9.59
CA ASP A 396 16.95 20.87 -9.58
C ASP A 396 16.31 21.53 -8.34
N GLY A 397 16.90 22.65 -7.87
CA GLY A 397 16.40 23.36 -6.70
C GLY A 397 16.82 22.76 -5.35
N HIS A 398 17.64 21.71 -5.35
CA HIS A 398 18.18 21.09 -4.13
C HIS A 398 19.65 21.46 -3.91
N ARG A 399 20.11 21.39 -2.64
CA ARG A 399 21.52 21.54 -2.32
C ARG A 399 22.36 20.38 -2.91
N ASP A 400 23.65 20.60 -3.04
CA ASP A 400 24.60 19.53 -3.35
C ASP A 400 24.68 18.57 -2.15
N ARG A 401 24.31 17.30 -2.37
CA ARG A 401 24.28 16.24 -1.35
C ARG A 401 25.22 15.08 -1.68
N ARG A 402 26.09 15.29 -2.65
CA ARG A 402 27.05 14.26 -3.08
C ARG A 402 27.98 13.87 -1.92
N GLY A 403 28.17 12.57 -1.77
CA GLY A 403 29.01 12.00 -0.71
C GLY A 403 28.39 11.99 0.68
N GLU A 404 27.11 12.35 0.83
CA GLU A 404 26.39 12.34 2.10
C GLU A 404 25.16 11.40 2.03
N VAL A 405 24.77 10.79 3.13
CA VAL A 405 23.53 10.03 3.29
C VAL A 405 22.80 10.51 4.53
N LEU A 406 21.52 10.83 4.41
CA LEU A 406 20.70 11.14 5.57
C LEU A 406 20.18 9.85 6.22
N PHE A 407 20.38 9.73 7.53
CA PHE A 407 19.84 8.66 8.35
C PHE A 407 18.74 9.22 9.27
N ILE A 408 17.56 8.58 9.26
CA ILE A 408 16.43 8.93 10.14
C ILE A 408 16.02 7.68 10.92
N ASP A 409 15.98 7.79 12.24
CA ASP A 409 15.49 6.73 13.14
C ASP A 409 14.06 7.05 13.62
N ALA A 410 13.07 6.59 12.88
CA ALA A 410 11.67 6.79 13.18
C ALA A 410 11.06 5.67 14.06
N ARG A 411 11.87 4.73 14.60
CA ARG A 411 11.40 3.55 15.36
C ARG A 411 10.55 3.88 16.57
N LYS A 412 10.71 5.07 17.15
CA LYS A 412 9.94 5.55 18.31
C LYS A 412 8.61 6.22 17.94
N LEU A 413 8.38 6.50 16.64
CA LEU A 413 7.18 7.19 16.16
C LEU A 413 5.97 6.25 16.04
N GLY A 414 4.80 6.84 15.85
CA GLY A 414 3.53 6.14 15.70
C GLY A 414 2.94 5.64 17.02
N SER A 415 1.67 5.33 16.98
CA SER A 415 0.88 4.81 18.10
C SER A 415 0.22 3.48 17.76
N MET A 416 -0.04 2.65 18.77
CA MET A 416 -0.75 1.38 18.59
C MET A 416 -2.24 1.63 18.41
N THR A 417 -2.78 1.38 17.22
CA THR A 417 -4.23 1.45 16.94
C THR A 417 -4.96 0.20 17.40
N THR A 418 -4.26 -0.93 17.40
CA THR A 418 -4.73 -2.21 17.96
C THR A 418 -3.60 -2.87 18.76
N ARG A 419 -3.87 -4.02 19.37
CA ARG A 419 -2.82 -4.81 20.06
C ARG A 419 -1.66 -5.25 19.15
N ARG A 420 -1.86 -5.23 17.83
CA ARG A 420 -0.90 -5.77 16.84
C ARG A 420 -0.50 -4.77 15.76
N LEU A 421 -1.25 -3.69 15.61
CA LEU A 421 -1.03 -2.73 14.53
C LEU A 421 -0.66 -1.37 15.10
N ARG A 422 0.43 -0.80 14.56
CA ARG A 422 0.89 0.56 14.78
C ARG A 422 0.59 1.40 13.54
N GLU A 423 0.29 2.67 13.73
CA GLU A 423 0.06 3.62 12.66
C GLU A 423 0.84 4.91 12.94
N LEU A 424 1.41 5.50 11.89
CA LEU A 424 1.99 6.83 11.97
C LEU A 424 0.89 7.88 11.85
N SER A 425 0.94 8.89 12.70
CA SER A 425 0.08 10.07 12.58
C SER A 425 0.52 10.97 11.42
N ALA A 426 -0.28 11.98 11.09
CA ALA A 426 0.10 12.98 10.10
C ALA A 426 1.34 13.76 10.55
N GLU A 427 1.44 14.07 11.84
CA GLU A 427 2.60 14.75 12.46
C GLU A 427 3.86 13.89 12.40
N ASP A 428 3.75 12.57 12.56
CA ASP A 428 4.88 11.66 12.41
C ASP A 428 5.40 11.65 10.97
N VAL A 429 4.49 11.59 10.00
CA VAL A 429 4.83 11.65 8.57
C VAL A 429 5.48 12.98 8.22
N GLU A 430 4.90 14.09 8.67
CA GLU A 430 5.45 15.45 8.47
C GLU A 430 6.83 15.60 9.09
N LYS A 431 7.04 15.06 10.29
CA LYS A 431 8.34 15.08 10.95
C LYS A 431 9.41 14.36 10.12
N ILE A 432 9.10 13.18 9.57
CA ILE A 432 10.03 12.41 8.73
C ILE A 432 10.28 13.16 7.40
N ALA A 433 9.22 13.52 6.67
CA ALA A 433 9.31 14.17 5.37
C ALA A 433 9.93 15.57 5.48
N GLY A 434 9.51 16.37 6.47
CA GLY A 434 10.06 17.71 6.71
C GLY A 434 11.54 17.70 7.04
N THR A 435 12.04 16.66 7.77
CA THR A 435 13.47 16.48 8.02
C THR A 435 14.22 16.24 6.71
N TYR A 436 13.72 15.36 5.85
CA TYR A 436 14.31 15.08 4.55
C TYR A 436 14.29 16.31 3.62
N HIS A 437 13.18 17.05 3.57
CA HIS A 437 13.05 18.26 2.77
C HIS A 437 13.97 19.38 3.27
N SER A 438 14.05 19.60 4.59
CA SER A 438 14.97 20.56 5.18
C SER A 438 16.43 20.24 4.83
N TRP A 439 16.80 18.95 4.84
CA TRP A 439 18.14 18.51 4.47
C TRP A 439 18.43 18.69 2.97
N ARG A 440 17.44 18.52 2.10
CA ARG A 440 17.57 18.72 0.64
C ARG A 440 17.54 20.18 0.22
N ASN A 441 16.92 21.06 1.01
CA ASN A 441 16.69 22.45 0.64
C ASN A 441 18.01 23.24 0.65
N PRO A 442 18.37 23.97 -0.43
CA PRO A 442 19.58 24.79 -0.48
C PRO A 442 19.57 25.94 0.53
N ASN A 443 18.38 26.39 0.94
CA ASN A 443 18.18 27.42 1.97
C ASN A 443 17.69 26.81 3.29
N GLY A 444 17.73 25.47 3.42
CA GLY A 444 17.26 24.76 4.60
C GLY A 444 18.18 24.96 5.79
N SER A 445 17.59 24.93 6.97
CA SER A 445 18.29 25.02 8.26
C SER A 445 18.44 23.63 8.90
N TYR A 446 18.67 22.58 8.09
CA TYR A 446 18.85 21.25 8.64
C TYR A 446 20.00 21.21 9.64
N GLN A 447 19.73 20.60 10.75
CA GLN A 447 20.71 20.25 11.80
C GLN A 447 20.46 18.80 12.22
N ASP A 448 21.52 18.09 12.55
CA ASP A 448 21.42 16.76 13.13
C ASP A 448 20.62 16.80 14.43
N VAL A 449 19.76 15.81 14.62
CA VAL A 449 18.95 15.67 15.84
C VAL A 449 19.35 14.37 16.54
N PRO A 450 20.05 14.45 17.70
CA PRO A 450 20.48 13.27 18.44
C PRO A 450 19.32 12.29 18.68
N GLY A 451 19.56 11.01 18.41
CA GLY A 451 18.57 9.94 18.55
C GLY A 451 17.49 9.91 17.45
N PHE A 452 17.51 10.85 16.48
CA PHE A 452 16.49 10.89 15.42
C PHE A 452 17.05 11.03 14.00
N SER A 453 17.93 12.00 13.72
CA SER A 453 18.46 12.19 12.36
C SER A 453 19.92 12.63 12.36
N HIS A 454 20.68 12.14 11.35
CA HIS A 454 22.09 12.50 11.14
C HIS A 454 22.45 12.43 9.65
N SER A 455 23.20 13.42 9.17
CA SER A 455 23.76 13.45 7.82
C SER A 455 25.21 12.95 7.86
N ALA A 456 25.42 11.69 7.47
CA ALA A 456 26.74 11.07 7.49
C ALA A 456 27.46 11.23 6.16
N GLY A 457 28.75 11.60 6.22
CA GLY A 457 29.63 11.61 5.06
C GLY A 457 30.16 10.21 4.70
N LEU A 458 30.65 10.06 3.47
CA LEU A 458 31.14 8.78 2.94
C LEU A 458 32.22 8.14 3.85
N ALA A 459 33.16 8.93 4.40
CA ALA A 459 34.21 8.42 5.27
C ALA A 459 33.65 7.83 6.59
N GLU A 460 32.60 8.43 7.13
CA GLU A 460 31.91 7.90 8.30
C GLU A 460 31.20 6.58 7.98
N ILE A 461 30.50 6.52 6.84
CA ILE A 461 29.80 5.31 6.38
C ILE A 461 30.79 4.17 6.12
N GLU A 462 31.96 4.48 5.56
CA GLU A 462 33.04 3.52 5.35
C GLU A 462 33.59 2.99 6.70
N SER A 463 33.75 3.86 7.69
CA SER A 463 34.16 3.46 9.05
C SER A 463 33.20 2.48 9.71
N GLN A 464 31.92 2.51 9.31
CA GLN A 464 30.86 1.59 9.75
C GLN A 464 30.70 0.37 8.81
N ASP A 465 31.69 0.10 7.94
CA ASP A 465 31.71 -1.03 7.00
C ASP A 465 30.45 -1.05 6.09
N PHE A 466 30.03 0.13 5.66
CA PHE A 466 28.84 0.35 4.81
C PHE A 466 27.54 -0.27 5.35
N VAL A 467 27.44 -0.43 6.67
CA VAL A 467 26.18 -0.78 7.34
C VAL A 467 25.33 0.49 7.43
N LEU A 468 24.11 0.45 6.87
CA LEU A 468 23.24 1.61 6.74
C LEU A 468 22.14 1.68 7.81
N ALA A 469 22.32 1.03 8.96
CA ALA A 469 21.35 1.05 10.04
C ALA A 469 21.35 2.43 10.76
N PRO A 470 20.27 3.23 10.69
CA PRO A 470 20.24 4.59 11.22
C PRO A 470 20.67 4.72 12.68
N GLY A 471 20.33 3.76 13.52
CA GLY A 471 20.73 3.76 14.93
C GLY A 471 22.24 3.74 15.20
N ARG A 472 23.09 3.52 14.17
CA ARG A 472 24.56 3.64 14.28
C ARG A 472 25.06 5.07 14.09
N TYR A 473 24.23 5.93 13.49
CA TYR A 473 24.61 7.27 13.07
C TYR A 473 23.96 8.36 13.91
N VAL A 474 22.69 8.19 14.28
CA VAL A 474 21.91 9.24 14.95
C VAL A 474 22.29 9.50 16.40
N GLY A 475 23.17 8.67 16.99
CA GLY A 475 23.56 8.78 18.41
C GLY A 475 22.42 8.40 19.36
N SER A 476 22.57 8.74 20.63
CA SER A 476 21.51 8.68 21.63
C SER A 476 20.95 10.08 21.85
N GLU A 477 19.62 10.20 22.04
CA GLU A 477 19.09 11.37 22.74
C GLU A 477 19.93 11.51 24.02
N ASP A 478 20.32 12.74 24.38
CA ASP A 478 20.90 12.99 25.68
C ASP A 478 19.94 12.41 26.72
N ALA A 479 20.20 11.20 27.16
CA ALA A 479 19.56 10.69 28.35
C ALA A 479 19.82 11.77 29.38
N GLU A 480 18.78 12.35 29.99
CA GLU A 480 18.94 13.03 31.27
C GLU A 480 19.99 12.19 32.04
N ILE A 481 21.12 12.79 32.29
CA ILE A 481 22.22 12.08 32.97
C ILE A 481 21.56 11.55 34.23
N ASP A 482 21.23 10.25 34.21
CA ASP A 482 20.66 9.58 35.36
C ASP A 482 21.82 9.64 36.38
N GLU A 483 21.75 10.59 37.29
CA GLU A 483 22.81 10.87 38.27
C GLU A 483 23.13 9.65 39.16
N VAL A 484 22.37 8.57 38.95
CA VAL A 484 22.57 7.30 39.66
C VAL A 484 23.75 6.54 39.04
N PRO A 485 24.83 6.31 39.80
CA PRO A 485 25.96 5.52 39.33
C PRO A 485 25.54 4.18 38.72
N VAL A 486 26.23 3.76 37.66
CA VAL A 486 25.91 2.52 36.93
C VAL A 486 25.85 1.30 37.85
N GLU A 487 26.72 1.26 38.87
CA GLU A 487 26.76 0.22 39.89
C GLU A 487 25.45 0.16 40.70
N ASP A 488 24.90 1.29 41.10
CA ASP A 488 23.66 1.38 41.88
C ASP A 488 22.46 1.00 41.02
N ARG A 489 22.50 1.33 39.73
CA ARG A 489 21.47 0.92 38.75
C ARG A 489 21.48 -0.59 38.51
N ILE A 490 22.68 -1.20 38.39
CA ILE A 490 22.82 -2.66 38.28
C ILE A 490 22.28 -3.32 39.54
N VAL A 491 22.63 -2.84 40.72
CA VAL A 491 22.13 -3.37 41.99
C VAL A 491 20.60 -3.29 42.08
N ARG A 492 20.02 -2.18 41.64
CA ARG A 492 18.55 -2.01 41.65
C ARG A 492 17.88 -2.95 40.65
N LEU A 493 18.43 -3.13 39.45
CA LEU A 493 17.89 -4.05 38.44
C LEU A 493 18.02 -5.50 38.85
N VAL A 494 19.14 -5.90 39.46
CA VAL A 494 19.35 -7.24 39.99
C VAL A 494 18.37 -7.54 41.12
N LYS A 495 18.15 -6.61 42.06
CA LYS A 495 17.13 -6.74 43.10
C LYS A 495 15.72 -6.92 42.52
N GLY A 496 15.38 -6.10 41.52
CA GLY A 496 14.08 -6.25 40.81
C GLY A 496 13.93 -7.59 40.14
N LEU A 497 14.97 -8.09 39.47
CA LEU A 497 14.97 -9.40 38.81
C LEU A 497 14.80 -10.53 39.85
N ILE A 498 15.46 -10.48 41.00
CA ILE A 498 15.31 -11.47 42.04
C ILE A 498 13.87 -11.51 42.55
N VAL A 499 13.24 -10.37 42.80
CA VAL A 499 11.83 -10.28 43.22
C VAL A 499 10.89 -10.92 42.20
N GLU A 500 11.10 -10.67 40.91
CA GLU A 500 10.25 -11.26 39.86
C GLU A 500 10.51 -12.78 39.69
N LEU A 501 11.73 -13.25 39.91
CA LEU A 501 12.05 -14.67 39.93
C LEU A 501 11.38 -15.39 41.12
N ASP A 502 11.43 -14.81 42.33
CA ASP A 502 10.75 -15.35 43.50
C ASP A 502 9.23 -15.43 43.31
N ARG A 503 8.65 -14.36 42.73
CA ARG A 503 7.22 -14.33 42.36
C ARG A 503 6.88 -15.40 41.32
N GLY A 504 7.77 -15.63 40.35
CA GLY A 504 7.62 -16.72 39.37
C GLY A 504 7.62 -18.09 40.01
N GLN A 505 8.49 -18.31 41.02
CA GLN A 505 8.54 -19.56 41.77
C GLN A 505 7.27 -19.79 42.62
N ASP A 506 6.72 -18.75 43.20
CA ASP A 506 5.49 -18.85 43.99
C ASP A 506 4.27 -19.13 43.09
N LEU A 507 4.19 -18.50 41.92
CA LEU A 507 3.18 -18.82 40.91
C LEU A 507 3.29 -20.27 40.41
N ASP A 508 4.52 -20.78 40.20
CA ASP A 508 4.74 -22.20 39.82
C ASP A 508 4.23 -23.17 40.90
N LYS A 509 4.49 -22.86 42.17
CA LYS A 509 3.95 -23.65 43.31
C LYS A 509 2.42 -23.62 43.35
N GLU A 510 1.82 -22.47 43.13
CA GLU A 510 0.37 -22.29 43.12
C GLU A 510 -0.26 -23.06 41.96
N ILE A 511 0.28 -22.97 40.77
CA ILE A 511 -0.14 -23.75 39.60
C ILE A 511 -0.04 -25.26 39.89
N ARG A 512 1.10 -25.75 40.42
CA ARG A 512 1.28 -27.17 40.77
C ARG A 512 0.28 -27.61 41.82
N SER A 513 -0.06 -26.77 42.81
CA SER A 513 -1.04 -27.08 43.83
C SER A 513 -2.48 -27.20 43.29
N LEU A 514 -2.81 -26.43 42.23
CA LEU A 514 -4.10 -26.49 41.55
C LEU A 514 -4.24 -27.80 40.78
N PHE A 515 -3.22 -28.23 40.05
CA PHE A 515 -3.27 -29.48 39.28
C PHE A 515 -3.16 -30.73 40.15
N SER A 516 -2.52 -30.66 41.31
CA SER A 516 -2.47 -31.80 42.24
C SER A 516 -3.75 -32.01 43.04
N ARG A 517 -4.76 -31.12 42.97
CA ARG A 517 -6.07 -31.28 43.59
C ARG A 517 -7.07 -32.04 42.71
N ASP A 518 -6.78 -32.19 41.42
CA ASP A 518 -7.65 -32.91 40.50
C ASP A 518 -7.29 -34.41 40.37
N GLU A 519 -6.25 -34.89 41.08
CA GLU A 519 -5.84 -36.31 41.11
C GLU A 519 -6.21 -37.05 42.45
N ALA A 520 -7.01 -36.43 43.31
CA ALA A 520 -7.48 -37.05 44.57
C ALA A 520 -9.05 -37.23 44.52
#